data_6e0444765d3735653690ef3c08f24bc1
#
_entry.id   6e0444765d3735653690ef3c08f24bc1
#
_cell.length_a   1.000
_cell.length_b   1.000
_cell.length_c   1.000
_cell.angle_alpha   90.00
_cell.angle_beta   90.00
_cell.angle_gamma   90.00
#
_symmetry.space_group_name_H-M   'P 1'
#
loop_
_entity.id
_entity.type
_entity.pdbx_description
1 polymer ?
#
loop_
_entity_poly.entity_id
_entity_poly.type
_entity_poly.pdbx_seq_one_letter_code
_entity_poly.pdbx_strand_id
1 'polypeptide(L)'
;MFGVFEQQHRVLGDDPRIPAGKGKPAPDIYLLALKTINERIRKEGKEKEITPAECLVFEDSVPGVESGRRAGMQVVWCPHPGLLNEYKGREDDVLAGTSIMKQYGVSSGGTEVPGKVGDGWARLHMTLEDFPYKSYGMEA
;
A
#
# COMPACT_ATOMS: atom_id res chain seq x y z
N MET A 1 -11.75 18.01 12.05
CA MET A 1 -10.41 17.45 11.91
C MET A 1 -10.27 16.04 12.47
N PHE A 2 -10.94 15.70 13.55
CA PHE A 2 -10.89 14.33 14.12
C PHE A 2 -11.66 13.28 13.33
N GLY A 3 -12.59 13.65 12.44
CA GLY A 3 -13.40 12.73 11.63
C GLY A 3 -12.63 11.87 10.66
N VAL A 4 -11.43 12.27 10.22
CA VAL A 4 -10.57 11.49 9.31
C VAL A 4 -10.08 10.20 9.98
N PHE A 5 -9.91 10.21 11.30
CA PHE A 5 -9.43 9.08 12.08
C PHE A 5 -10.54 8.40 12.90
N GLU A 6 -11.80 8.66 12.57
CA GLU A 6 -12.91 7.93 13.18
C GLU A 6 -12.77 6.43 12.98
N GLN A 7 -13.23 5.65 13.94
CA GLN A 7 -13.08 4.19 13.95
C GLN A 7 -13.59 3.54 12.66
N GLN A 8 -14.65 4.06 12.08
CA GLN A 8 -15.22 3.59 10.82
C GLN A 8 -14.30 3.79 9.59
N HIS A 9 -13.28 4.66 9.69
CA HIS A 9 -12.31 4.95 8.62
C HIS A 9 -10.96 4.26 8.85
N ARG A 10 -10.85 3.43 9.88
CA ARG A 10 -9.62 2.74 10.24
C ARG A 10 -9.73 1.24 10.01
N VAL A 11 -8.71 0.67 9.38
CA VAL A 11 -8.46 -0.76 9.32
C VAL A 11 -7.07 -0.98 9.92
N LEU A 12 -6.99 -1.71 10.99
CA LEU A 12 -5.75 -2.00 11.71
C LEU A 12 -5.27 -3.42 11.38
N GLY A 13 -4.00 -3.70 11.69
CA GLY A 13 -3.40 -5.00 11.40
C GLY A 13 -4.02 -6.18 12.17
N ASP A 14 -4.70 -5.89 13.28
CA ASP A 14 -5.44 -6.84 14.10
C ASP A 14 -6.97 -6.83 13.83
N ASP A 15 -7.39 -6.20 12.74
CA ASP A 15 -8.80 -6.16 12.37
C ASP A 15 -9.34 -7.59 12.17
N PRO A 16 -10.42 -7.99 12.89
CA PRO A 16 -10.95 -9.36 12.84
C PRO A 16 -11.47 -9.77 11.45
N ARG A 17 -11.67 -8.82 10.55
CA ARG A 17 -12.04 -9.10 9.15
C ARG A 17 -10.85 -9.52 8.29
N ILE A 18 -9.61 -9.37 8.79
CA ILE A 18 -8.40 -9.88 8.13
C ILE A 18 -8.17 -11.31 8.62
N PRO A 19 -8.17 -12.32 7.75
CA PRO A 19 -7.94 -13.69 8.17
C PRO A 19 -6.57 -13.88 8.82
N ALA A 20 -6.47 -14.80 9.77
CA ALA A 20 -5.19 -15.15 10.40
C ALA A 20 -4.16 -15.55 9.33
N GLY A 21 -2.94 -15.04 9.46
CA GLY A 21 -1.86 -15.27 8.49
C GLY A 21 -1.92 -14.42 7.22
N LYS A 22 -2.89 -13.51 7.11
CA LYS A 22 -3.05 -12.58 5.99
C LYS A 22 -2.61 -11.15 6.31
N GLY A 23 -1.73 -10.98 7.30
CA GLY A 23 -1.02 -9.73 7.52
C GLY A 23 -0.02 -9.42 6.39
N LYS A 24 0.52 -8.18 6.39
CA LYS A 24 1.56 -7.78 5.44
C LYS A 24 2.69 -8.83 5.36
N PRO A 25 3.12 -9.22 4.16
CA PRO A 25 2.95 -8.60 2.85
C PRO A 25 1.68 -8.98 2.07
N ALA A 26 0.73 -9.73 2.66
CA ALA A 26 -0.54 -9.99 2.00
C ALA A 26 -1.31 -8.68 1.76
N PRO A 27 -2.08 -8.57 0.66
CA PRO A 27 -2.76 -7.33 0.29
C PRO A 27 -4.02 -7.02 1.10
N ASP A 28 -4.44 -7.95 1.95
CA ASP A 28 -5.76 -7.98 2.59
C ASP A 28 -6.11 -6.70 3.34
N ILE A 29 -5.16 -6.10 4.06
CA ILE A 29 -5.39 -4.86 4.82
C ILE A 29 -5.80 -3.69 3.89
N TYR A 30 -5.14 -3.53 2.75
CA TYR A 30 -5.45 -2.45 1.80
C TYR A 30 -6.72 -2.73 1.02
N LEU A 31 -6.94 -3.98 0.62
CA LEU A 31 -8.18 -4.38 -0.05
C LEU A 31 -9.40 -4.24 0.87
N LEU A 32 -9.25 -4.55 2.16
CA LEU A 32 -10.29 -4.33 3.16
C LEU A 32 -10.59 -2.85 3.36
N ALA A 33 -9.55 -2.01 3.44
CA ALA A 33 -9.72 -0.56 3.54
C ALA A 33 -10.48 0.00 2.31
N LEU A 34 -10.09 -0.40 1.12
CA LEU A 34 -10.76 0.00 -0.12
C LEU A 34 -12.21 -0.47 -0.16
N LYS A 35 -12.46 -1.73 0.22
CA LYS A 35 -13.82 -2.28 0.32
C LYS A 35 -14.69 -1.43 1.26
N THR A 36 -14.17 -1.07 2.42
CA THR A 36 -14.88 -0.24 3.41
C THR A 36 -15.24 1.13 2.83
N ILE A 37 -14.32 1.75 2.10
CA ILE A 37 -14.56 3.03 1.41
C ILE A 37 -15.65 2.87 0.34
N ASN A 38 -15.55 1.85 -0.49
CA ASN A 38 -16.51 1.61 -1.58
C ASN A 38 -17.90 1.26 -1.07
N GLU A 39 -18.02 0.55 0.04
CA GLU A 39 -19.31 0.30 0.71
C GLU A 39 -20.00 1.60 1.13
N ARG A 40 -19.22 2.56 1.65
CA ARG A 40 -19.73 3.90 1.98
C ARG A 40 -20.16 4.66 0.74
N ILE A 41 -19.31 4.71 -0.29
CA ILE A 41 -19.62 5.38 -1.57
C ILE A 41 -20.94 4.81 -2.15
N ARG A 42 -21.11 3.50 -2.12
CA ARG A 42 -22.31 2.84 -2.62
C ARG A 42 -23.55 3.21 -1.82
N LYS A 43 -23.44 3.31 -0.50
CA LYS A 43 -24.55 3.75 0.36
C LYS A 43 -24.94 5.21 0.13
N GLU A 44 -23.98 6.08 -0.10
CA GLU A 44 -24.22 7.49 -0.36
C GLU A 44 -24.72 7.75 -1.79
N GLY A 45 -24.38 6.91 -2.75
CA GLY A 45 -24.85 6.95 -4.14
C GLY A 45 -24.44 8.21 -4.91
N LYS A 46 -23.45 8.94 -4.47
CA LYS A 46 -23.01 10.23 -5.04
C LYS A 46 -21.80 10.12 -5.96
N GLU A 47 -21.01 9.08 -5.80
CA GLU A 47 -19.73 8.90 -6.48
C GLU A 47 -19.58 7.49 -7.02
N LYS A 48 -18.68 7.32 -7.99
CA LYS A 48 -18.29 6.02 -8.51
C LYS A 48 -17.36 5.31 -7.50
N GLU A 49 -17.49 3.99 -7.39
CA GLU A 49 -16.55 3.17 -6.62
C GLU A 49 -15.12 3.32 -7.14
N ILE A 50 -14.17 3.28 -6.21
CA ILE A 50 -12.74 3.44 -6.46
C ILE A 50 -12.13 2.07 -6.78
N THR A 51 -11.27 2.01 -7.80
CA THR A 51 -10.48 0.83 -8.13
C THR A 51 -9.13 0.83 -7.40
N PRO A 52 -8.48 -0.33 -7.21
CA PRO A 52 -7.13 -0.36 -6.63
C PRO A 52 -6.14 0.54 -7.35
N ALA A 53 -6.19 0.62 -8.68
CA ALA A 53 -5.29 1.44 -9.48
C ALA A 53 -5.43 2.95 -9.22
N GLU A 54 -6.56 3.38 -8.68
CA GLU A 54 -6.82 4.78 -8.30
C GLU A 54 -6.38 5.09 -6.85
N CYS A 55 -5.82 4.11 -6.13
CA CYS A 55 -5.36 4.27 -4.75
C CYS A 55 -3.85 4.54 -4.68
N LEU A 56 -3.46 5.40 -3.76
CA LEU A 56 -2.07 5.66 -3.40
C LEU A 56 -1.83 5.25 -1.95
N VAL A 57 -0.88 4.36 -1.74
CA VAL A 57 -0.45 3.88 -0.43
C VAL A 57 0.82 4.61 -0.02
N PHE A 58 0.86 5.12 1.20
CA PHE A 58 2.08 5.65 1.82
C PHE A 58 2.58 4.62 2.83
N GLU A 59 3.81 4.17 2.68
CA GLU A 59 4.42 3.12 3.50
C GLU A 59 5.87 3.45 3.89
N ASP A 60 6.23 3.08 5.10
CA ASP A 60 7.58 3.15 5.63
C ASP A 60 8.29 1.78 5.62
N SER A 61 7.53 0.69 5.64
CA SER A 61 8.04 -0.67 5.76
C SER A 61 8.08 -1.43 4.44
N VAL A 62 9.05 -2.34 4.29
CA VAL A 62 9.19 -3.18 3.10
C VAL A 62 8.01 -4.15 2.92
N PRO A 63 7.52 -4.85 3.96
CA PRO A 63 6.31 -5.67 3.83
C PRO A 63 5.07 -4.86 3.44
N GLY A 64 4.99 -3.60 3.89
CA GLY A 64 3.88 -2.71 3.53
C GLY A 64 3.91 -2.29 2.07
N VAL A 65 5.09 -1.99 1.52
CA VAL A 65 5.23 -1.71 0.08
C VAL A 65 4.78 -2.93 -0.73
N GLU A 66 5.25 -4.12 -0.40
CA GLU A 66 4.84 -5.35 -1.09
C GLU A 66 3.33 -5.58 -0.98
N SER A 67 2.73 -5.35 0.19
CA SER A 67 1.29 -5.44 0.41
C SER A 67 0.49 -4.49 -0.50
N GLY A 68 0.90 -3.22 -0.59
CA GLY A 68 0.29 -2.22 -1.48
C GLY A 68 0.41 -2.60 -2.96
N ARG A 69 1.58 -3.08 -3.37
CA ARG A 69 1.82 -3.56 -4.74
C ARG A 69 0.94 -4.77 -5.08
N ARG A 70 0.83 -5.73 -4.19
CA ARG A 70 -0.04 -6.91 -4.35
C ARG A 70 -1.52 -6.56 -4.37
N ALA A 71 -1.91 -5.47 -3.71
CA ALA A 71 -3.27 -4.94 -3.79
C ALA A 71 -3.58 -4.25 -5.13
N GLY A 72 -2.61 -4.11 -6.02
CA GLY A 72 -2.77 -3.41 -7.30
C GLY A 72 -2.81 -1.89 -7.16
N MET A 73 -2.22 -1.36 -6.09
CA MET A 73 -2.21 0.07 -5.77
C MET A 73 -0.85 0.71 -6.10
N GLN A 74 -0.84 2.02 -6.31
CA GLN A 74 0.39 2.79 -6.35
C GLN A 74 0.94 2.95 -4.94
N VAL A 75 2.28 2.99 -4.79
CA VAL A 75 2.93 3.07 -3.48
C VAL A 75 3.98 4.18 -3.46
N VAL A 76 3.96 4.97 -2.41
CA VAL A 76 5.06 5.84 -2.00
C VAL A 76 5.78 5.17 -0.85
N TRP A 77 7.03 4.80 -1.07
CA TRP A 77 7.89 4.27 -0.01
C TRP A 77 8.70 5.41 0.59
N CYS A 78 8.46 5.71 1.86
CA CYS A 78 9.18 6.72 2.64
C CYS A 78 9.81 6.07 3.88
N PRO A 79 10.92 5.32 3.70
CA PRO A 79 11.55 4.58 4.80
C PRO A 79 12.31 5.48 5.75
N HIS A 80 12.44 5.04 7.00
CA HIS A 80 13.44 5.59 7.90
C HIS A 80 14.86 5.41 7.31
N PRO A 81 15.79 6.36 7.49
CA PRO A 81 17.14 6.28 6.92
C PRO A 81 17.90 4.99 7.24
N GLY A 82 17.73 4.44 8.44
CA GLY A 82 18.33 3.16 8.83
C GLY A 82 17.84 2.00 7.99
N LEU A 83 16.54 1.92 7.75
CA LEU A 83 15.94 0.89 6.88
C LEU A 83 16.41 1.06 5.42
N LEU A 84 16.45 2.29 4.92
CA LEU A 84 16.93 2.56 3.57
C LEU A 84 18.38 2.09 3.39
N ASN A 85 19.24 2.35 4.37
CA ASN A 85 20.63 1.89 4.35
C ASN A 85 20.75 0.35 4.34
N GLU A 86 19.90 -0.34 5.08
CA GLU A 86 19.83 -1.82 5.08
C GLU A 86 19.48 -2.40 3.71
N TYR A 87 18.62 -1.71 2.96
CA TYR A 87 18.19 -2.13 1.61
C TYR A 87 18.97 -1.48 0.47
N LYS A 88 20.09 -0.82 0.76
CA LYS A 88 20.94 -0.19 -0.26
C LYS A 88 21.35 -1.19 -1.36
N GLY A 89 21.08 -0.81 -2.60
CA GLY A 89 21.30 -1.65 -3.78
C GLY A 89 20.21 -2.68 -4.05
N ARG A 90 19.14 -2.72 -3.23
CA ARG A 90 17.97 -3.58 -3.40
C ARG A 90 16.66 -2.78 -3.44
N GLU A 91 16.75 -1.48 -3.61
CA GLU A 91 15.61 -0.56 -3.59
C GLU A 91 14.62 -0.91 -4.70
N ASP A 92 15.10 -1.30 -5.87
CA ASP A 92 14.24 -1.69 -7.00
C ASP A 92 13.40 -2.93 -6.70
N ASP A 93 13.92 -3.89 -5.95
CA ASP A 93 13.15 -5.05 -5.50
C ASP A 93 12.07 -4.67 -4.49
N VAL A 94 12.37 -3.72 -3.61
CA VAL A 94 11.38 -3.16 -2.67
C VAL A 94 10.25 -2.49 -3.45
N LEU A 95 10.58 -1.60 -4.36
CA LEU A 95 9.58 -0.87 -5.16
C LEU A 95 8.76 -1.80 -6.07
N ALA A 96 9.35 -2.88 -6.57
CA ALA A 96 8.62 -3.91 -7.31
C ALA A 96 7.69 -4.74 -6.42
N GLY A 97 7.87 -4.72 -5.09
CA GLY A 97 7.11 -5.55 -4.16
C GLY A 97 7.53 -7.02 -4.18
N THR A 98 8.79 -7.31 -4.43
CA THR A 98 9.34 -8.68 -4.53
C THR A 98 10.36 -9.01 -3.45
N SER A 99 10.70 -8.04 -2.61
CA SER A 99 11.80 -8.15 -1.66
C SER A 99 11.58 -9.23 -0.60
N ILE A 100 10.38 -9.30 -0.01
CA ILE A 100 10.05 -10.29 1.03
C ILE A 100 10.00 -11.69 0.44
N MET A 101 9.38 -11.85 -0.73
CA MET A 101 9.33 -13.12 -1.43
C MET A 101 10.73 -13.64 -1.75
N LYS A 102 11.64 -12.80 -2.25
CA LYS A 102 13.02 -13.16 -2.56
C LYS A 102 13.82 -13.52 -1.30
N GLN A 103 13.62 -12.80 -0.21
CA GLN A 103 14.39 -12.98 1.02
C GLN A 103 13.96 -14.22 1.83
N TYR A 104 12.67 -14.52 1.87
CA TYR A 104 12.10 -15.54 2.75
C TYR A 104 11.44 -16.70 2.02
N GLY A 105 11.34 -16.65 0.70
CA GLY A 105 10.67 -17.68 -0.09
C GLY A 105 9.17 -17.81 0.19
N VAL A 106 8.58 -16.85 0.89
CA VAL A 106 7.18 -16.88 1.31
C VAL A 106 6.32 -16.36 0.18
N SER A 107 5.72 -17.28 -0.55
CA SER A 107 4.49 -16.96 -1.29
C SER A 107 3.39 -16.79 -0.24
N SER A 108 2.91 -15.59 -0.04
CA SER A 108 1.71 -15.35 0.77
C SER A 108 0.49 -15.85 0.00
N GLY A 109 0.33 -17.14 -0.13
CA GLY A 109 -0.88 -17.90 -0.53
C GLY A 109 -1.88 -17.29 -1.52
N GLY A 110 -1.53 -16.20 -2.20
CA GLY A 110 -2.34 -15.48 -3.17
C GLY A 110 -1.76 -15.62 -4.57
N THR A 111 -2.63 -15.62 -5.55
CA THR A 111 -2.30 -15.63 -6.98
C THR A 111 -1.86 -14.27 -7.51
N GLU A 112 -1.88 -13.24 -6.62
CA GLU A 112 -1.52 -11.89 -7.00
C GLU A 112 -0.02 -11.75 -7.15
N VAL A 113 0.37 -11.42 -8.36
CA VAL A 113 1.77 -11.18 -8.72
C VAL A 113 2.14 -9.77 -8.25
N PRO A 114 3.23 -9.59 -7.50
CA PRO A 114 3.76 -8.26 -7.24
C PRO A 114 4.17 -7.58 -8.55
N GLY A 115 4.56 -6.32 -8.48
CA GLY A 115 4.97 -5.55 -9.64
C GLY A 115 6.28 -6.02 -10.26
N LYS A 116 6.72 -5.26 -11.23
CA LYS A 116 8.01 -5.45 -11.91
C LYS A 116 8.93 -4.27 -11.59
N VAL A 117 10.22 -4.54 -11.59
CA VAL A 117 11.24 -3.48 -11.47
C VAL A 117 11.03 -2.45 -12.58
N GLY A 118 11.00 -1.17 -12.21
CA GLY A 118 10.91 -0.06 -13.15
C GLY A 118 9.53 0.16 -13.79
N ASP A 119 8.46 -0.45 -13.27
CA ASP A 119 7.11 -0.28 -13.81
C ASP A 119 6.42 1.05 -13.42
N GLY A 120 7.04 1.84 -12.56
CA GLY A 120 6.54 3.16 -12.17
C GLY A 120 5.39 3.17 -11.15
N TRP A 121 4.99 2.01 -10.65
CA TRP A 121 3.88 1.88 -9.68
C TRP A 121 4.28 2.11 -8.23
N ALA A 122 5.57 2.17 -7.93
CA ALA A 122 6.07 2.59 -6.63
C ALA A 122 7.25 3.54 -6.79
N ARG A 123 7.37 4.50 -5.87
CA ARG A 123 8.44 5.50 -5.87
C ARG A 123 8.98 5.68 -4.47
N LEU A 124 10.31 5.84 -4.38
CA LEU A 124 11.01 6.19 -3.16
C LEU A 124 10.96 7.70 -2.93
N HIS A 125 10.55 8.10 -1.75
CA HIS A 125 10.66 9.48 -1.26
C HIS A 125 11.42 9.48 0.07
N MET A 126 12.39 10.39 0.20
CA MET A 126 13.19 10.53 1.43
C MET A 126 12.43 11.27 2.52
N THR A 127 11.45 12.07 2.14
CA THR A 127 10.57 12.85 3.00
C THR A 127 9.22 13.06 2.32
N LEU A 128 8.20 13.33 3.10
CA LEU A 128 6.88 13.76 2.60
C LEU A 128 6.70 15.28 2.65
N GLU A 129 7.72 16.02 3.09
CA GLU A 129 7.73 17.47 2.97
C GLU A 129 7.66 17.86 1.50
N ASP A 130 6.85 18.86 1.19
CA ASP A 130 6.60 19.34 -0.19
C ASP A 130 6.23 18.22 -1.18
N PHE A 131 5.47 17.23 -0.69
CA PHE A 131 5.06 16.09 -1.50
C PHE A 131 4.38 16.54 -2.81
N PRO A 132 4.80 16.02 -3.97
CA PRO A 132 4.35 16.50 -5.26
C PRO A 132 2.97 15.93 -5.63
N TYR A 133 1.92 16.33 -4.93
CA TYR A 133 0.55 15.83 -5.10
C TYR A 133 0.09 15.80 -6.56
N LYS A 134 0.38 16.87 -7.32
CA LYS A 134 -0.02 16.97 -8.73
C LYS A 134 0.59 15.87 -9.61
N SER A 135 1.81 15.42 -9.32
CA SER A 135 2.46 14.35 -10.09
C SER A 135 1.79 12.99 -9.90
N TYR A 136 0.94 12.88 -8.87
CA TYR A 136 0.11 11.70 -8.58
C TYR A 136 -1.36 11.91 -8.94
N GLY A 137 -1.69 12.98 -9.67
CA GLY A 137 -3.06 13.28 -10.06
C GLY A 137 -3.95 13.78 -8.93
N MET A 138 -3.36 14.23 -7.82
CA MET A 138 -4.09 14.79 -6.69
C MET A 138 -4.06 16.33 -6.72
N GLU A 139 -5.21 16.92 -6.41
CA GLU A 139 -5.29 18.35 -6.13
C GLU A 139 -4.93 18.62 -4.66
N ALA A 140 -4.07 19.59 -4.45
CA ALA A 140 -3.68 20.01 -3.10
C ALA A 140 -4.66 21.03 -2.55
#